data_20ff1d5e1704a12910d2929d2c3c7225
#
_entry.id   20ff1d5e1704a12910d2929d2c3c7225
#
_cell.length_a   1.000
_cell.length_b   1.000
_cell.length_c   1.000
_cell.angle_alpha   90.00
_cell.angle_beta   90.00
_cell.angle_gamma   90.00
#
_symmetry.space_group_name_H-M   'P 1'
#
loop_
_entity.id
_entity.type
_entity.pdbx_description
1 polymer ?
#
loop_
_entity_poly.entity_id
_entity_poly.type
_entity_poly.pdbx_seq_one_letter_code
_entity_poly.pdbx_strand_id
1 'polypeptide(L)'
;LENHTVFMNRMRRGKLPLPKEELEAEMFEYIIAELERAGFEHYEISNFSKPGFESRHNLMYWDNAEYYGIGAGASGYVDGVRYKNHGPIRHYLNAVEAGNARITEEHLNQREQMEEEMFLGLRKKSGVSMTRFEEKFGRSFDGLYGEIIRDLVQQGLMQIDGDRVR
;
A
#
# COMPACT_ATOMS: atom_id res chain seq x y z
N LEU A 1 -16.35 -1.40 0.94
CA LEU A 1 -17.24 -0.22 0.81
C LEU A 1 -16.84 0.85 1.83
N GLU A 2 -16.64 2.08 1.37
CA GLU A 2 -16.26 3.19 2.23
C GLU A 2 -17.42 3.68 3.09
N ASN A 3 -17.12 4.05 4.35
CA ASN A 3 -18.09 4.66 5.25
C ASN A 3 -18.66 5.97 4.67
N HIS A 4 -19.89 6.31 5.03
CA HIS A 4 -20.60 7.50 4.57
C HIS A 4 -20.99 7.53 3.07
N THR A 5 -20.79 6.42 2.34
CA THR A 5 -21.25 6.30 0.96
C THR A 5 -22.70 5.78 0.88
N VAL A 6 -23.36 6.05 -0.25
CA VAL A 6 -24.71 5.54 -0.52
C VAL A 6 -24.74 4.01 -0.52
N PHE A 7 -23.68 3.37 -1.08
CA PHE A 7 -23.57 1.91 -1.12
C PHE A 7 -23.42 1.31 0.28
N MET A 8 -22.59 1.88 1.15
CA MET A 8 -22.46 1.44 2.55
C MET A 8 -23.82 1.54 3.29
N ASN A 9 -24.55 2.64 3.09
CA ASN A 9 -25.85 2.82 3.71
C ASN A 9 -26.89 1.80 3.19
N ARG A 10 -26.85 1.45 1.89
CA ARG A 10 -27.71 0.41 1.30
C ARG A 10 -27.36 -0.98 1.85
N MET A 11 -26.07 -1.29 1.95
CA MET A 11 -25.60 -2.55 2.54
C MET A 11 -26.08 -2.71 3.99
N ARG A 12 -25.87 -1.69 4.83
CA ARG A 12 -26.31 -1.69 6.24
C ARG A 12 -27.83 -1.87 6.40
N ARG A 13 -28.61 -1.46 5.40
CA ARG A 13 -30.07 -1.62 5.38
C ARG A 13 -30.52 -2.92 4.71
N GLY A 14 -29.61 -3.83 4.38
CA GLY A 14 -29.92 -5.08 3.68
C GLY A 14 -30.45 -4.89 2.25
N LYS A 15 -30.26 -3.71 1.65
CA LYS A 15 -30.73 -3.35 0.31
C LYS A 15 -29.66 -3.49 -0.78
N LEU A 16 -28.50 -3.98 -0.44
CA LEU A 16 -27.39 -4.27 -1.36
C LEU A 16 -26.86 -5.68 -1.04
N PRO A 17 -27.27 -6.70 -1.79
CA PRO A 17 -26.66 -8.02 -1.67
C PRO A 17 -25.21 -7.92 -2.12
N LEU A 18 -24.28 -8.35 -1.26
CA LEU A 18 -22.88 -8.52 -1.62
C LEU A 18 -22.66 -9.96 -2.10
N PRO A 19 -21.77 -10.19 -3.06
CA PRO A 19 -21.34 -11.53 -3.38
C PRO A 19 -20.70 -12.21 -2.17
N LYS A 20 -20.63 -13.51 -2.17
CA LYS A 20 -19.86 -14.26 -1.18
C LYS A 20 -18.36 -14.09 -1.44
N GLU A 21 -17.54 -14.23 -0.41
CA GLU A 21 -16.08 -14.06 -0.51
C GLU A 21 -15.46 -15.00 -1.57
N GLU A 22 -15.95 -16.24 -1.67
CA GLU A 22 -15.49 -17.19 -2.69
C GLU A 22 -15.75 -16.67 -4.11
N LEU A 23 -16.92 -16.08 -4.34
CA LEU A 23 -17.26 -15.50 -5.64
C LEU A 23 -16.45 -14.24 -5.95
N GLU A 24 -16.15 -13.43 -4.92
CA GLU A 24 -15.27 -12.27 -5.09
C GLU A 24 -13.85 -12.72 -5.49
N ALA A 25 -13.33 -13.79 -4.88
CA ALA A 25 -12.04 -14.37 -5.23
C ALA A 25 -12.03 -14.91 -6.67
N GLU A 26 -13.05 -15.70 -7.06
CA GLU A 26 -13.20 -16.23 -8.44
C GLU A 26 -13.27 -15.08 -9.47
N MET A 27 -14.01 -14.02 -9.17
CA MET A 27 -14.10 -12.84 -10.04
C MET A 27 -12.74 -12.14 -10.19
N PHE A 28 -11.98 -12.05 -9.10
CA PHE A 28 -10.66 -11.43 -9.10
C PHE A 28 -9.67 -12.26 -9.93
N GLU A 29 -9.62 -13.58 -9.72
CA GLU A 29 -8.80 -14.49 -10.49
C GLU A 29 -9.16 -14.46 -11.99
N TYR A 30 -10.44 -14.40 -12.31
CA TYR A 30 -10.91 -14.27 -13.69
C TYR A 30 -10.43 -12.95 -14.33
N ILE A 31 -10.51 -11.83 -13.60
CA ILE A 31 -10.02 -10.52 -14.08
C ILE A 31 -8.52 -10.57 -14.34
N ILE A 32 -7.72 -11.17 -13.43
CA ILE A 32 -6.29 -11.33 -13.62
C ILE A 32 -6.02 -12.09 -14.92
N ALA A 33 -6.63 -13.27 -15.10
CA ALA A 33 -6.42 -14.10 -16.27
C ALA A 33 -6.82 -13.41 -17.59
N GLU A 34 -7.92 -12.68 -17.62
CA GLU A 34 -8.36 -11.97 -18.82
C GLU A 34 -7.46 -10.80 -19.18
N LEU A 35 -7.03 -10.02 -18.18
CA LEU A 35 -6.14 -8.89 -18.41
C LEU A 35 -4.74 -9.35 -18.82
N GLU A 36 -4.20 -10.40 -18.23
CA GLU A 36 -2.91 -10.98 -18.64
C GLU A 36 -2.99 -11.52 -20.08
N ARG A 37 -4.10 -12.15 -20.47
CA ARG A 37 -4.35 -12.60 -21.85
C ARG A 37 -4.42 -11.43 -22.83
N ALA A 38 -4.90 -10.27 -22.38
CA ALA A 38 -4.92 -9.03 -23.15
C ALA A 38 -3.58 -8.27 -23.18
N GLY A 39 -2.52 -8.83 -22.57
CA GLY A 39 -1.17 -8.26 -22.55
C GLY A 39 -0.96 -7.18 -21.48
N PHE A 40 -1.79 -7.19 -20.43
CA PHE A 40 -1.53 -6.40 -19.24
C PHE A 40 -0.79 -7.23 -18.20
N GLU A 41 0.00 -6.57 -17.37
CA GLU A 41 0.67 -7.15 -16.21
C GLU A 41 -0.03 -6.70 -14.93
N HIS A 42 -0.33 -7.64 -14.05
CA HIS A 42 -0.77 -7.37 -12.69
C HIS A 42 0.45 -7.00 -11.86
N TYR A 43 0.78 -5.70 -11.74
CA TYR A 43 2.03 -5.26 -11.14
C TYR A 43 1.93 -4.99 -9.62
N GLU A 44 0.72 -4.76 -9.12
CA GLU A 44 0.42 -4.64 -7.68
C GLU A 44 -1.04 -5.05 -7.42
N ILE A 45 -1.43 -5.13 -6.17
CA ILE A 45 -2.65 -5.83 -5.69
C ILE A 45 -3.95 -5.47 -6.43
N SER A 46 -4.10 -4.21 -6.88
CA SER A 46 -5.36 -3.72 -7.46
C SER A 46 -5.21 -3.16 -8.86
N ASN A 47 -4.00 -3.06 -9.40
CA ASN A 47 -3.75 -2.38 -10.65
C ASN A 47 -3.01 -3.23 -11.68
N PHE A 48 -3.38 -3.00 -12.92
CA PHE A 48 -2.83 -3.62 -14.11
C PHE A 48 -2.32 -2.55 -15.04
N SER A 49 -1.26 -2.84 -15.78
CA SER A 49 -0.73 -1.96 -16.82
C SER A 49 -0.13 -2.76 -17.97
N LYS A 50 0.09 -2.13 -19.09
CA LYS A 50 1.01 -2.70 -20.09
C LYS A 50 2.44 -2.60 -19.56
N PRO A 51 3.36 -3.51 -19.96
CA PRO A 51 4.74 -3.47 -19.54
C PRO A 51 5.38 -2.10 -19.77
N GLY A 52 5.99 -1.53 -18.73
CA GLY A 52 6.62 -0.21 -18.76
C GLY A 52 5.67 0.99 -18.58
N PHE A 53 4.39 0.74 -18.35
CA PHE A 53 3.37 1.77 -18.10
C PHE A 53 2.78 1.71 -16.68
N GLU A 54 3.49 1.08 -15.75
CA GLU A 54 3.10 1.03 -14.34
C GLU A 54 3.01 2.45 -13.77
N SER A 55 2.02 2.68 -12.91
CA SER A 55 1.87 3.96 -12.25
C SER A 55 3.05 4.22 -11.30
N ARG A 56 3.97 5.11 -11.71
CA ARG A 56 5.09 5.54 -10.85
C ARG A 56 4.61 6.10 -9.52
N HIS A 57 3.48 6.80 -9.54
CA HIS A 57 2.87 7.36 -8.35
C HIS A 57 2.46 6.28 -7.35
N ASN A 58 1.80 5.21 -7.83
CA ASN A 58 1.42 4.10 -6.97
C ASN A 58 2.65 3.33 -6.46
N LEU A 59 3.59 3.05 -7.37
CA LEU A 59 4.83 2.35 -7.01
C LEU A 59 5.62 3.10 -5.93
N MET A 60 5.64 4.44 -5.98
CA MET A 60 6.29 5.26 -4.95
C MET A 60 5.70 4.99 -3.55
N TYR A 61 4.38 4.84 -3.43
CA TYR A 61 3.75 4.47 -2.16
C TYR A 61 4.10 3.04 -1.72
N TRP A 62 4.05 2.09 -2.66
CA TRP A 62 4.38 0.69 -2.36
C TRP A 62 5.87 0.46 -2.11
N ASP A 63 6.74 1.35 -2.59
CA ASP A 63 8.17 1.39 -2.27
C ASP A 63 8.46 2.10 -0.93
N ASN A 64 7.43 2.50 -0.22
CA ASN A 64 7.53 3.26 1.03
C ASN A 64 8.52 4.43 0.91
N ALA A 65 8.44 5.11 -0.24
CA ALA A 65 9.26 6.28 -0.53
C ALA A 65 8.65 7.53 0.12
N GLU A 66 9.50 8.49 0.39
CA GLU A 66 9.05 9.78 0.91
C GLU A 66 8.28 10.59 -0.13
N TYR A 67 7.26 11.29 0.31
CA TYR A 67 6.45 12.17 -0.53
C TYR A 67 5.84 13.32 0.25
N TYR A 68 5.67 14.45 -0.44
CA TYR A 68 5.04 15.63 0.13
C TYR A 68 3.54 15.65 -0.15
N GLY A 69 2.75 15.82 0.91
CA GLY A 69 1.33 16.11 0.80
C GLY A 69 1.09 17.60 0.60
N ILE A 70 0.72 18.01 -0.62
CA ILE A 70 0.48 19.42 -0.97
C ILE A 70 -1.02 19.63 -1.18
N GLY A 71 -1.59 20.62 -0.48
CA GLY A 71 -2.99 21.00 -0.61
C GLY A 71 -3.87 20.53 0.55
N ALA A 72 -5.13 20.96 0.51
CA ALA A 72 -6.13 20.64 1.54
C ALA A 72 -6.43 19.15 1.60
N GLY A 73 -6.36 18.56 2.78
CA GLY A 73 -6.61 17.14 3.04
C GLY A 73 -5.54 16.18 2.52
N ALA A 74 -4.46 16.69 1.92
CA ALA A 74 -3.37 15.86 1.44
C ALA A 74 -2.59 15.23 2.60
N SER A 75 -2.11 14.02 2.39
CA SER A 75 -1.18 13.33 3.30
C SER A 75 0.22 13.32 2.72
N GLY A 76 1.24 13.32 3.59
CA GLY A 76 2.64 13.20 3.22
C GLY A 76 3.38 12.25 4.17
N TYR A 77 4.55 11.81 3.73
CA TYR A 77 5.48 11.00 4.51
C TYR A 77 6.90 11.48 4.23
N VAL A 78 7.57 12.04 5.21
CA VAL A 78 8.94 12.60 5.09
C VAL A 78 9.67 12.42 6.40
N ASP A 79 10.93 11.98 6.36
CA ASP A 79 11.80 11.79 7.53
C ASP A 79 11.16 10.91 8.64
N GLY A 80 10.43 9.86 8.25
CA GLY A 80 9.73 8.99 9.20
C GLY A 80 8.49 9.60 9.84
N VAL A 81 8.06 10.78 9.38
CA VAL A 81 6.86 11.47 9.87
C VAL A 81 5.75 11.39 8.82
N ARG A 82 4.67 10.69 9.16
CA ARG A 82 3.44 10.73 8.39
C ARG A 82 2.59 11.89 8.86
N TYR A 83 2.09 12.70 7.93
CA TYR A 83 1.24 13.83 8.27
C TYR A 83 0.04 13.95 7.35
N LYS A 84 -0.96 14.66 7.82
CA LYS A 84 -2.13 15.03 7.03
C LYS A 84 -2.44 16.51 7.21
N ASN A 85 -2.77 17.17 6.11
CA ASN A 85 -3.20 18.56 6.11
C ASN A 85 -4.68 18.69 6.47
N HIS A 86 -5.09 19.88 6.93
CA HIS A 86 -6.49 20.22 7.13
C HIS A 86 -7.32 19.95 5.87
N GLY A 87 -8.46 19.21 6.02
CA GLY A 87 -9.31 18.81 4.91
C GLY A 87 -10.13 19.97 4.31
N PRO A 88 -10.96 20.69 5.09
CA PRO A 88 -11.74 21.80 4.57
C PRO A 88 -10.84 22.95 4.13
N ILE A 89 -11.08 23.48 2.91
CA ILE A 89 -10.18 24.45 2.28
C ILE A 89 -9.95 25.71 3.13
N ARG A 90 -10.98 26.21 3.80
CA ARG A 90 -10.85 27.36 4.71
C ARG A 90 -9.90 27.08 5.87
N HIS A 91 -10.01 25.90 6.49
CA HIS A 91 -9.14 25.50 7.59
C HIS A 91 -7.70 25.34 7.12
N TYR A 92 -7.53 24.76 5.91
CA TYR A 92 -6.21 24.62 5.31
C TYR A 92 -5.56 25.99 5.05
N LEU A 93 -6.28 26.94 4.43
CA LEU A 93 -5.75 28.28 4.16
C LEU A 93 -5.36 29.02 5.45
N ASN A 94 -6.23 29.02 6.45
CA ASN A 94 -5.93 29.64 7.75
C ASN A 94 -4.70 28.98 8.42
N ALA A 95 -4.58 27.66 8.32
CA ALA A 95 -3.46 26.91 8.88
C ALA A 95 -2.13 27.22 8.14
N VAL A 96 -2.18 27.36 6.80
CA VAL A 96 -1.03 27.82 6.00
C VAL A 96 -0.59 29.22 6.40
N GLU A 97 -1.55 30.17 6.55
CA GLU A 97 -1.27 31.53 7.01
C GLU A 97 -0.67 31.56 8.42
N ALA A 98 -1.07 30.61 9.28
CA ALA A 98 -0.50 30.43 10.62
C ALA A 98 0.86 29.68 10.63
N GLY A 99 1.36 29.26 9.46
CA GLY A 99 2.68 28.63 9.29
C GLY A 99 2.72 27.12 9.42
N ASN A 100 1.59 26.43 9.70
CA ASN A 100 1.55 24.97 9.73
C ASN A 100 0.21 24.45 9.21
N ALA A 101 0.22 23.83 8.03
CA ALA A 101 -0.97 23.26 7.38
C ALA A 101 -1.41 21.90 7.93
N ARG A 102 -0.57 21.26 8.76
CA ARG A 102 -0.78 19.89 9.22
C ARG A 102 -1.79 19.84 10.37
N ILE A 103 -2.74 18.91 10.29
CA ILE A 103 -3.71 18.63 11.35
C ILE A 103 -3.28 17.44 12.22
N THR A 104 -2.56 16.49 11.63
CA THR A 104 -2.01 15.33 12.34
C THR A 104 -0.59 15.08 11.90
N GLU A 105 0.22 14.64 12.85
CA GLU A 105 1.58 14.13 12.63
C GLU A 105 1.74 12.83 13.43
N GLU A 106 2.32 11.82 12.80
CA GLU A 106 2.63 10.52 13.38
C GLU A 106 4.11 10.25 13.14
N HIS A 107 4.87 10.15 14.21
CA HIS A 107 6.30 9.84 14.17
C HIS A 107 6.47 8.33 14.26
N LEU A 108 6.86 7.71 13.16
CA LEU A 108 7.09 6.27 13.11
C LEU A 108 8.46 5.94 13.69
N ASN A 109 8.50 5.07 14.67
CA ASN A 109 9.76 4.50 15.15
C ASN A 109 10.33 3.50 14.11
N GLN A 110 11.60 3.11 14.28
CA GLN A 110 12.28 2.24 13.31
C GLN A 110 11.54 0.91 13.08
N ARG A 111 10.95 0.34 14.11
CA ARG A 111 10.20 -0.91 13.99
C ARG A 111 8.95 -0.73 13.12
N GLU A 112 8.19 0.32 13.37
CA GLU A 112 6.99 0.66 12.58
C GLU A 112 7.36 0.92 11.12
N GLN A 113 8.46 1.64 10.86
CA GLN A 113 8.94 1.86 9.48
C GLN A 113 9.32 0.55 8.78
N MET A 114 9.95 -0.41 9.50
CA MET A 114 10.28 -1.73 8.94
C MET A 114 9.02 -2.57 8.66
N GLU A 115 8.04 -2.56 9.58
CA GLU A 115 6.76 -3.26 9.40
C GLU A 115 5.99 -2.69 8.19
N GLU A 116 6.00 -1.37 8.01
CA GLU A 116 5.40 -0.73 6.84
C GLU A 116 6.13 -1.04 5.53
N GLU A 117 7.45 -1.09 5.53
CA GLU A 117 8.23 -1.50 4.36
C GLU A 117 7.81 -2.89 3.88
N MET A 118 7.60 -3.82 4.82
CA MET A 118 7.10 -5.16 4.50
C MET A 118 5.66 -5.11 4.00
N PHE A 119 4.78 -4.47 4.74
CA PHE A 119 3.34 -4.40 4.41
C PHE A 119 3.10 -3.74 3.05
N LEU A 120 3.76 -2.64 2.76
CA LEU A 120 3.61 -1.91 1.50
C LEU A 120 4.31 -2.64 0.35
N GLY A 121 5.52 -3.12 0.58
CA GLY A 121 6.31 -3.78 -0.43
C GLY A 121 5.71 -5.10 -0.93
N LEU A 122 5.08 -5.87 -0.04
CA LEU A 122 4.39 -7.12 -0.38
C LEU A 122 3.09 -6.89 -1.19
N ARG A 123 2.61 -5.66 -1.33
CA ARG A 123 1.51 -5.34 -2.24
C ARG A 123 1.93 -5.38 -3.71
N LYS A 124 3.23 -5.28 -4.00
CA LYS A 124 3.76 -5.41 -5.36
C LYS A 124 3.99 -6.87 -5.71
N LYS A 125 3.70 -7.25 -6.95
CA LYS A 125 4.06 -8.58 -7.48
C LYS A 125 5.59 -8.81 -7.47
N SER A 126 6.38 -7.73 -7.54
CA SER A 126 7.83 -7.76 -7.38
C SER A 126 8.32 -7.95 -5.95
N GLY A 127 7.44 -7.78 -4.95
CA GLY A 127 7.75 -7.96 -3.55
C GLY A 127 8.77 -6.98 -2.96
N VAL A 128 9.39 -7.39 -1.86
CA VAL A 128 10.40 -6.63 -1.09
C VAL A 128 11.80 -7.13 -1.42
N SER A 129 12.74 -6.21 -1.67
CA SER A 129 14.17 -6.53 -1.77
C SER A 129 14.79 -6.62 -0.37
N MET A 130 15.39 -7.75 -0.07
CA MET A 130 16.07 -7.98 1.20
C MET A 130 17.30 -7.07 1.36
N THR A 131 18.11 -6.94 0.31
CA THR A 131 19.30 -6.07 0.29
C THR A 131 18.89 -4.61 0.52
N ARG A 132 17.88 -4.10 -0.20
CA ARG A 132 17.41 -2.72 -0.02
C ARG A 132 16.86 -2.48 1.40
N PHE A 133 16.18 -3.46 1.98
CA PHE A 133 15.72 -3.40 3.35
C PHE A 133 16.90 -3.26 4.33
N GLU A 134 17.93 -4.10 4.18
CA GLU A 134 19.12 -4.06 5.03
C GLU A 134 19.89 -2.75 4.89
N GLU A 135 20.03 -2.22 3.66
CA GLU A 135 20.64 -0.92 3.39
C GLU A 135 19.86 0.23 4.05
N LYS A 136 18.52 0.19 3.97
CA LYS A 136 17.65 1.24 4.50
C LYS A 136 17.63 1.29 6.03
N PHE A 137 17.62 0.13 6.68
CA PHE A 137 17.40 0.04 8.12
C PHE A 137 18.64 -0.36 8.93
N GLY A 138 19.71 -0.79 8.28
CA GLY A 138 20.93 -1.28 8.95
C GLY A 138 20.68 -2.53 9.81
N ARG A 139 19.69 -3.35 9.44
CA ARG A 139 19.25 -4.54 10.18
C ARG A 139 19.17 -5.72 9.24
N SER A 140 19.62 -6.90 9.71
CA SER A 140 19.51 -8.12 8.93
C SER A 140 18.05 -8.48 8.68
N PHE A 141 17.69 -8.63 7.42
CA PHE A 141 16.37 -9.06 6.99
C PHE A 141 16.07 -10.49 7.48
N ASP A 142 17.01 -11.42 7.28
CA ASP A 142 16.86 -12.81 7.71
C ASP A 142 16.77 -12.92 9.25
N GLY A 143 17.51 -12.08 9.98
CA GLY A 143 17.45 -12.06 11.44
C GLY A 143 16.09 -11.58 12.00
N LEU A 144 15.35 -10.78 11.26
CA LEU A 144 14.05 -10.25 11.67
C LEU A 144 12.88 -11.08 11.14
N TYR A 145 12.92 -11.48 9.88
CA TYR A 145 11.77 -12.07 9.18
C TYR A 145 12.04 -13.46 8.61
N GLY A 146 13.31 -13.94 8.63
CA GLY A 146 13.71 -15.17 7.95
C GLY A 146 12.94 -16.40 8.41
N GLU A 147 12.67 -16.56 9.71
CA GLU A 147 11.92 -17.71 10.23
C GLU A 147 10.48 -17.74 9.70
N ILE A 148 9.75 -16.60 9.84
CA ILE A 148 8.36 -16.51 9.38
C ILE A 148 8.25 -16.61 7.86
N ILE A 149 9.21 -16.07 7.11
CA ILE A 149 9.20 -16.15 5.65
C ILE A 149 9.44 -17.59 5.20
N ARG A 150 10.38 -18.33 5.79
CA ARG A 150 10.60 -19.74 5.47
C ARG A 150 9.37 -20.60 5.75
N ASP A 151 8.66 -20.33 6.85
CA ASP A 151 7.41 -21.02 7.18
C ASP A 151 6.33 -20.73 6.13
N LEU A 152 6.13 -19.46 5.75
CA LEU A 152 5.17 -19.07 4.72
C LEU A 152 5.51 -19.64 3.33
N VAL A 153 6.80 -19.76 3.01
CA VAL A 153 7.26 -20.40 1.77
C VAL A 153 6.95 -21.91 1.79
N GLN A 154 7.14 -22.60 2.92
CA GLN A 154 6.77 -24.00 3.06
C GLN A 154 5.26 -24.23 2.91
N GLN A 155 4.46 -23.29 3.34
CA GLN A 155 2.99 -23.29 3.16
C GLN A 155 2.55 -22.92 1.75
N GLY A 156 3.46 -22.49 0.86
CA GLY A 156 3.14 -22.03 -0.50
C GLY A 156 2.48 -20.66 -0.54
N LEU A 157 2.55 -19.90 0.56
CA LEU A 157 1.94 -18.57 0.68
C LEU A 157 2.89 -17.44 0.26
N MET A 158 4.19 -17.72 0.19
CA MET A 158 5.22 -16.78 -0.24
C MET A 158 6.26 -17.47 -1.13
N GLN A 159 7.02 -16.65 -1.84
CA GLN A 159 8.15 -17.11 -2.66
C GLN A 159 9.37 -16.24 -2.39
N ILE A 160 10.56 -16.88 -2.45
CA ILE A 160 11.85 -16.20 -2.49
C ILE A 160 12.39 -16.34 -3.91
N ASP A 161 12.66 -15.20 -4.55
CA ASP A 161 13.18 -15.12 -5.92
C ASP A 161 14.42 -14.22 -5.93
N GLY A 162 15.61 -14.83 -5.88
CA GLY A 162 16.88 -14.13 -5.70
C GLY A 162 16.91 -13.29 -4.43
N ASP A 163 16.97 -11.96 -4.58
CA ASP A 163 16.98 -10.98 -3.49
C ASP A 163 15.57 -10.59 -3.01
N ARG A 164 14.52 -11.17 -3.56
CA ARG A 164 13.16 -10.70 -3.28
C ARG A 164 12.28 -11.74 -2.60
N VAL A 165 11.47 -11.26 -1.68
CA VAL A 165 10.37 -12.01 -1.06
C VAL A 165 9.03 -11.45 -1.56
N ARG A 166 8.15 -12.32 -1.99
CA ARG A 166 6.85 -11.97 -2.59
C ARG A 166 5.80 -13.05 -2.34
#